data_e64618e05e94093a9f16bc505ee67898
#
_entry.id   e64618e05e94093a9f16bc505ee67898
#
_cell.length_a   1.000
_cell.length_b   1.000
_cell.length_c   1.000
_cell.angle_alpha   90.00
_cell.angle_beta   90.00
_cell.angle_gamma   90.00
#
_symmetry.space_group_name_H-M   'P 1'
#
loop_
_entity.id
_entity.type
_entity.pdbx_description
1 polymer ?
#
loop_
_entity_poly.entity_id
_entity_poly.type
_entity_poly.pdbx_seq_one_letter_code
_entity_poly.pdbx_strand_id
1 'polypeptide(L)'
;SRFFGDLGFYEIARVEDTLVFMENRRDGFGAYLRDLEKTRTEGKSAALVMNANPFTLGHQYLVEKAAAACDTLHLFVVSEDASLVPFTVRRKLVEAGVAHLPNVVLHDSGPYIISNATFPSYFLKDEAAVIDGHARLDLAVFTKIAAALNITARYVGEEPASQVTGLYNQIMCEQLPKAGIECVVVPRKEANGKAISASTVRQCLQSGDWDTLEMLLPKTSLDYFRSPEAEPVLARIRNAGNVVHY
;
A
#
# COMPACT_ATOMS: atom_id res chain seq x y z
N SER A 1 13.79 22.90 9.14
CA SER A 1 12.35 23.15 8.87
C SER A 1 12.02 24.63 8.78
N ARG A 2 12.61 25.52 9.61
CA ARG A 2 12.30 26.96 9.59
C ARG A 2 12.50 27.59 8.21
N PHE A 3 13.64 27.33 7.55
CA PHE A 3 13.93 27.82 6.20
C PHE A 3 12.87 27.44 5.18
N PHE A 4 12.41 26.18 5.17
CA PHE A 4 11.35 25.74 4.26
C PHE A 4 9.97 26.32 4.64
N GLY A 5 9.71 26.57 5.93
CA GLY A 5 8.52 27.27 6.39
C GLY A 5 8.44 28.70 5.83
N ASP A 6 9.58 29.40 5.81
CA ASP A 6 9.66 30.76 5.22
C ASP A 6 9.44 30.76 3.70
N LEU A 7 9.65 29.59 3.04
CA LEU A 7 9.36 29.37 1.61
C LEU A 7 7.92 28.86 1.35
N GLY A 8 7.05 28.81 2.37
CA GLY A 8 5.66 28.41 2.22
C GLY A 8 5.42 26.91 2.28
N PHE A 9 6.33 26.14 2.85
CA PHE A 9 6.10 24.72 3.15
C PHE A 9 5.56 24.53 4.56
N TYR A 10 4.60 23.62 4.69
CA TYR A 10 3.91 23.28 5.94
C TYR A 10 4.27 21.87 6.38
N GLU A 11 4.59 21.70 7.65
CA GLU A 11 4.97 20.43 8.22
C GLU A 11 3.74 19.52 8.38
N ILE A 12 3.82 18.28 7.85
CA ILE A 12 2.82 17.24 8.01
C ILE A 12 3.19 16.29 9.14
N ALA A 13 4.44 15.80 9.14
CA ALA A 13 4.95 14.86 10.12
C ALA A 13 6.46 15.00 10.26
N ARG A 14 6.99 14.49 11.39
CA ARG A 14 8.42 14.52 11.66
C ARG A 14 8.88 13.25 12.36
N VAL A 15 10.09 12.84 12.08
CA VAL A 15 10.91 11.94 12.89
C VAL A 15 12.01 12.79 13.49
N GLU A 16 12.04 12.92 14.82
CA GLU A 16 12.96 13.83 15.52
C GLU A 16 14.40 13.63 15.05
N ASP A 17 15.08 14.75 14.81
CA ASP A 17 16.47 14.88 14.37
C ASP A 17 16.83 14.15 13.06
N THR A 18 15.85 13.55 12.36
CA THR A 18 16.10 12.72 11.17
C THR A 18 15.38 13.25 9.92
N LEU A 19 14.07 13.32 9.95
CA LEU A 19 13.25 13.58 8.77
C LEU A 19 12.06 14.50 9.09
N VAL A 20 11.72 15.35 8.13
CA VAL A 20 10.49 16.16 8.16
C VAL A 20 9.76 16.01 6.85
N PHE A 21 8.50 15.61 6.90
CA PHE A 21 7.62 15.61 5.76
C PHE A 21 6.84 16.91 5.69
N MET A 22 6.95 17.61 4.57
CA MET A 22 6.34 18.91 4.36
C MET A 22 5.63 18.96 3.02
N GLU A 23 4.58 19.78 2.93
CA GLU A 23 3.89 20.08 1.68
C GLU A 23 3.89 21.58 1.39
N ASN A 24 3.74 21.95 0.11
CA ASN A 24 3.65 23.34 -0.34
C ASN A 24 2.21 23.87 -0.43
N ARG A 25 1.25 23.14 0.14
CA ARG A 25 -0.15 23.53 0.25
C ARG A 25 -0.46 23.86 1.69
N ARG A 26 -1.08 25.01 1.94
CA ARG A 26 -1.36 25.48 3.30
C ARG A 26 -2.21 24.49 4.14
N ASP A 27 -3.08 23.72 3.48
CA ASP A 27 -4.04 22.82 4.15
C ASP A 27 -4.33 21.58 3.30
N GLY A 28 -3.36 21.10 2.54
CA GLY A 28 -3.55 19.94 1.67
C GLY A 28 -3.82 18.67 2.46
N PHE A 29 -2.99 18.37 3.45
CA PHE A 29 -3.18 17.21 4.32
C PHE A 29 -4.42 17.34 5.21
N GLY A 30 -4.70 18.54 5.75
CA GLY A 30 -5.92 18.79 6.51
C GLY A 30 -7.19 18.56 5.69
N ALA A 31 -7.21 19.02 4.43
CA ALA A 31 -8.32 18.76 3.52
C ALA A 31 -8.48 17.25 3.23
N TYR A 32 -7.39 16.53 3.02
CA TYR A 32 -7.39 15.08 2.84
C TYR A 32 -7.98 14.35 4.06
N LEU A 33 -7.58 14.72 5.27
CA LEU A 33 -8.14 14.13 6.49
C LEU A 33 -9.65 14.39 6.62
N ARG A 34 -10.12 15.63 6.35
CA ARG A 34 -11.55 15.95 6.37
C ARG A 34 -12.36 15.18 5.32
N ASP A 35 -11.76 14.86 4.17
CA ASP A 35 -12.42 14.02 3.17
C ASP A 35 -12.49 12.55 3.63
N LEU A 36 -11.46 12.05 4.27
CA LEU A 36 -11.49 10.73 4.91
C LEU A 36 -12.53 10.65 6.03
N GLU A 37 -12.62 11.66 6.89
CA GLU A 37 -13.58 11.71 8.00
C GLU A 37 -15.04 11.54 7.55
N LYS A 38 -15.39 11.91 6.33
CA LYS A 38 -16.72 11.69 5.75
C LYS A 38 -17.08 10.20 5.60
N THR A 39 -16.08 9.34 5.60
CA THR A 39 -16.23 7.88 5.49
C THR A 39 -16.06 7.16 6.82
N ARG A 40 -15.85 7.92 7.91
CA ARG A 40 -15.73 7.37 9.26
C ARG A 40 -17.04 6.70 9.66
N THR A 41 -16.93 5.54 10.25
CA THR A 41 -18.05 4.76 10.76
C THR A 41 -17.93 4.53 12.26
N GLU A 42 -19.03 4.15 12.90
CA GLU A 42 -19.01 3.60 14.23
C GLU A 42 -18.62 2.13 14.21
N GLY A 43 -18.17 1.59 15.35
CA GLY A 43 -17.73 0.20 15.48
C GLY A 43 -16.23 0.01 15.27
N LYS A 44 -15.83 -1.24 15.08
CA LYS A 44 -14.43 -1.63 14.92
C LYS A 44 -13.95 -1.31 13.51
N SER A 45 -13.12 -0.28 13.38
CA SER A 45 -12.50 0.11 12.11
C SER A 45 -11.06 -0.40 12.01
N ALA A 46 -10.71 -0.95 10.86
CA ALA A 46 -9.36 -1.39 10.54
C ALA A 46 -8.87 -0.76 9.24
N ALA A 47 -7.55 -0.81 9.03
CA ALA A 47 -6.93 -0.35 7.79
C ALA A 47 -6.05 -1.41 7.15
N LEU A 48 -5.93 -1.30 5.83
CA LEU A 48 -4.99 -2.03 5.01
C LEU A 48 -4.46 -1.09 3.92
N VAL A 49 -3.16 -1.13 3.69
CA VAL A 49 -2.49 -0.33 2.65
C VAL A 49 -1.82 -1.29 1.67
N MET A 50 -2.03 -1.10 0.38
CA MET A 50 -1.39 -1.93 -0.63
C MET A 50 -1.03 -1.16 -1.89
N ASN A 51 0.05 -1.59 -2.53
CA ASN A 51 0.41 -1.14 -3.87
C ASN A 51 -0.36 -1.89 -4.95
N ALA A 52 -0.58 -3.21 -4.77
CA ALA A 52 -1.32 -4.11 -5.66
C ALA A 52 -0.85 -4.05 -7.13
N ASN A 53 0.41 -4.30 -7.38
CA ASN A 53 1.08 -4.17 -8.67
C ASN A 53 1.41 -5.52 -9.35
N PRO A 54 0.41 -6.26 -9.94
CA PRO A 54 -1.04 -6.02 -9.91
C PRO A 54 -1.74 -6.63 -8.68
N PHE A 55 -3.08 -6.49 -8.63
CA PHE A 55 -3.92 -7.13 -7.62
C PHE A 55 -4.01 -8.64 -7.86
N THR A 56 -3.70 -9.44 -6.82
CA THR A 56 -3.57 -10.90 -6.87
C THR A 56 -4.53 -11.58 -5.91
N LEU A 57 -4.68 -12.91 -6.01
CA LEU A 57 -5.41 -13.70 -5.00
C LEU A 57 -4.80 -13.61 -3.58
N GLY A 58 -3.49 -13.31 -3.48
CA GLY A 58 -2.85 -13.01 -2.19
C GLY A 58 -3.37 -11.70 -1.57
N HIS A 59 -3.50 -10.66 -2.38
CA HIS A 59 -4.07 -9.38 -1.94
C HIS A 59 -5.56 -9.55 -1.56
N GLN A 60 -6.34 -10.25 -2.39
CA GLN A 60 -7.75 -10.50 -2.13
C GLN A 60 -7.95 -11.25 -0.80
N TYR A 61 -7.19 -12.31 -0.57
CA TYR A 61 -7.21 -13.07 0.68
C TYR A 61 -6.91 -12.19 1.90
N LEU A 62 -5.89 -11.31 1.81
CA LEU A 62 -5.55 -10.39 2.89
C LEU A 62 -6.70 -9.42 3.20
N VAL A 63 -7.34 -8.87 2.16
CA VAL A 63 -8.52 -8.00 2.32
C VAL A 63 -9.69 -8.75 2.94
N GLU A 64 -9.99 -9.97 2.48
CA GLU A 64 -11.06 -10.81 3.02
C GLU A 64 -10.86 -11.14 4.49
N LYS A 65 -9.60 -11.47 4.90
CA LYS A 65 -9.25 -11.72 6.29
C LYS A 65 -9.43 -10.49 7.17
N ALA A 66 -8.98 -9.34 6.70
CA ALA A 66 -9.12 -8.08 7.42
C ALA A 66 -10.60 -7.64 7.53
N ALA A 67 -11.34 -7.72 6.42
CA ALA A 67 -12.76 -7.35 6.38
C ALA A 67 -13.63 -8.24 7.29
N ALA A 68 -13.32 -9.53 7.38
CA ALA A 68 -14.04 -10.45 8.26
C ALA A 68 -13.83 -10.17 9.76
N ALA A 69 -12.82 -9.38 10.14
CA ALA A 69 -12.44 -9.12 11.52
C ALA A 69 -12.81 -7.72 12.04
N CYS A 70 -13.51 -6.92 11.23
CA CYS A 70 -13.91 -5.55 11.59
C CYS A 70 -15.28 -5.19 10.98
N ASP A 71 -15.90 -4.13 11.51
CA ASP A 71 -17.15 -3.59 10.98
C ASP A 71 -16.92 -2.78 9.72
N THR A 72 -15.77 -2.08 9.64
CA THR A 72 -15.36 -1.31 8.45
C THR A 72 -13.86 -1.50 8.20
N LEU A 73 -13.51 -1.87 6.98
CA LEU A 73 -12.13 -1.93 6.50
C LEU A 73 -11.85 -0.76 5.56
N HIS A 74 -10.98 0.15 5.97
CA HIS A 74 -10.45 1.23 5.14
C HIS A 74 -9.26 0.69 4.33
N LEU A 75 -9.47 0.48 3.03
CA LEU A 75 -8.46 -0.05 2.12
C LEU A 75 -7.84 1.08 1.31
N PHE A 76 -6.55 1.35 1.54
CA PHE A 76 -5.80 2.38 0.82
C PHE A 76 -4.99 1.76 -0.32
N VAL A 77 -5.19 2.28 -1.53
CA VAL A 77 -4.34 1.97 -2.69
C VAL A 77 -3.29 3.07 -2.85
N VAL A 78 -2.02 2.69 -2.87
CA VAL A 78 -0.91 3.62 -3.04
C VAL A 78 -1.04 4.34 -4.38
N SER A 79 -1.19 5.67 -4.34
CA SER A 79 -1.49 6.50 -5.52
C SER A 79 -0.27 6.78 -6.40
N GLU A 80 0.93 6.48 -5.90
CA GLU A 80 2.15 6.71 -6.67
C GLU A 80 2.21 5.85 -7.94
N ASP A 81 2.67 6.44 -9.03
CA ASP A 81 2.67 5.84 -10.38
C ASP A 81 4.05 5.37 -10.85
N ALA A 82 4.93 5.01 -9.90
CA ALA A 82 6.25 4.41 -10.20
C ALA A 82 6.18 2.92 -10.56
N SER A 83 5.00 2.30 -10.44
CA SER A 83 4.79 0.86 -10.69
C SER A 83 4.59 0.54 -12.17
N LEU A 84 4.89 -0.71 -12.58
CA LEU A 84 4.66 -1.17 -13.96
C LEU A 84 3.18 -1.16 -14.33
N VAL A 85 2.31 -1.51 -13.39
CA VAL A 85 0.86 -1.35 -13.55
C VAL A 85 0.46 0.03 -13.04
N PRO A 86 -0.07 0.92 -13.91
CA PRO A 86 -0.45 2.28 -13.53
C PRO A 86 -1.45 2.34 -12.37
N PHE A 87 -1.43 3.42 -11.59
CA PHE A 87 -2.33 3.59 -10.45
C PHE A 87 -3.81 3.42 -10.83
N THR A 88 -4.25 4.01 -11.92
CA THR A 88 -5.64 3.93 -12.39
C THR A 88 -6.08 2.48 -12.64
N VAL A 89 -5.18 1.65 -13.18
CA VAL A 89 -5.44 0.23 -13.40
C VAL A 89 -5.43 -0.54 -12.08
N ARG A 90 -4.43 -0.30 -11.22
CA ARG A 90 -4.34 -0.94 -9.91
C ARG A 90 -5.59 -0.70 -9.08
N ARG A 91 -6.04 0.57 -9.02
CA ARG A 91 -7.27 0.96 -8.32
C ARG A 91 -8.50 0.25 -8.87
N LYS A 92 -8.66 0.22 -10.22
CA LYS A 92 -9.77 -0.49 -10.91
C LYS A 92 -9.78 -1.99 -10.55
N LEU A 93 -8.62 -2.64 -10.57
CA LEU A 93 -8.50 -4.07 -10.25
C LEU A 93 -8.78 -4.37 -8.78
N VAL A 94 -8.31 -3.52 -7.87
CA VAL A 94 -8.63 -3.64 -6.43
C VAL A 94 -10.12 -3.49 -6.22
N GLU A 95 -10.74 -2.42 -6.72
CA GLU A 95 -12.17 -2.16 -6.60
C GLU A 95 -13.02 -3.33 -7.09
N ALA A 96 -12.72 -3.84 -8.29
CA ALA A 96 -13.42 -5.00 -8.85
C ALA A 96 -13.19 -6.28 -8.04
N GLY A 97 -11.96 -6.47 -7.54
CA GLY A 97 -11.57 -7.66 -6.78
C GLY A 97 -12.15 -7.73 -5.37
N VAL A 98 -12.56 -6.60 -4.78
CA VAL A 98 -13.14 -6.53 -3.43
C VAL A 98 -14.63 -6.16 -3.43
N ALA A 99 -15.27 -6.02 -4.60
CA ALA A 99 -16.66 -5.59 -4.75
C ALA A 99 -17.68 -6.48 -4.03
N HIS A 100 -17.31 -7.72 -3.70
CA HIS A 100 -18.13 -8.67 -2.94
C HIS A 100 -18.10 -8.41 -1.41
N LEU A 101 -17.28 -7.48 -0.93
CA LEU A 101 -17.12 -7.15 0.49
C LEU A 101 -17.80 -5.81 0.80
N PRO A 102 -19.02 -5.83 1.39
CA PRO A 102 -19.82 -4.61 1.55
C PRO A 102 -19.27 -3.66 2.61
N ASN A 103 -18.38 -4.12 3.49
CA ASN A 103 -17.76 -3.33 4.56
C ASN A 103 -16.38 -2.80 4.22
N VAL A 104 -15.94 -2.89 2.96
CA VAL A 104 -14.69 -2.30 2.49
C VAL A 104 -14.94 -0.92 1.92
N VAL A 105 -14.25 0.08 2.46
CA VAL A 105 -14.23 1.46 1.95
C VAL A 105 -12.88 1.70 1.27
N LEU A 106 -12.90 1.92 -0.04
CA LEU A 106 -11.69 2.12 -0.84
C LEU A 106 -11.26 3.59 -0.84
N HIS A 107 -9.97 3.82 -0.58
CA HIS A 107 -9.36 5.13 -0.57
C HIS A 107 -8.14 5.20 -1.49
N ASP A 108 -7.93 6.36 -2.09
CA ASP A 108 -6.66 6.73 -2.71
C ASP A 108 -5.72 7.27 -1.63
N SER A 109 -4.46 6.81 -1.61
CA SER A 109 -3.51 7.30 -0.60
C SER A 109 -3.12 8.76 -0.77
N GLY A 110 -3.36 9.32 -1.94
CA GLY A 110 -2.82 10.62 -2.32
C GLY A 110 -1.28 10.62 -2.20
N PRO A 111 -0.68 11.78 -1.97
CA PRO A 111 0.77 11.90 -1.77
C PRO A 111 1.19 11.63 -0.30
N TYR A 112 0.29 11.19 0.56
CA TYR A 112 0.49 11.18 2.02
C TYR A 112 0.89 9.83 2.58
N ILE A 113 0.52 8.71 1.94
CA ILE A 113 1.06 7.40 2.31
C ILE A 113 2.35 7.20 1.54
N ILE A 114 3.44 7.15 2.28
CA ILE A 114 4.79 7.10 1.75
C ILE A 114 5.07 5.66 1.27
N SER A 115 5.48 5.53 0.01
CA SER A 115 5.97 4.26 -0.53
C SER A 115 7.49 4.26 -0.67
N ASN A 116 8.09 3.08 -0.80
CA ASN A 116 9.52 2.97 -1.05
C ASN A 116 9.97 3.71 -2.32
N ALA A 117 9.05 4.00 -3.25
CA ALA A 117 9.34 4.70 -4.48
C ALA A 117 9.33 6.22 -4.33
N THR A 118 8.65 6.78 -3.32
CA THR A 118 8.60 8.23 -3.04
C THR A 118 9.77 8.75 -2.21
N PHE A 119 10.55 7.87 -1.60
CA PHE A 119 11.62 8.29 -0.71
C PHE A 119 12.98 8.35 -1.40
N PRO A 120 13.66 9.51 -1.40
CA PRO A 120 14.99 9.63 -2.01
C PRO A 120 16.06 8.95 -1.13
N SER A 121 16.24 7.64 -1.33
CA SER A 121 17.16 6.79 -0.57
C SER A 121 18.65 7.20 -0.64
N TYR A 122 19.05 7.94 -1.67
CA TYR A 122 20.46 8.31 -1.84
C TYR A 122 20.98 9.41 -0.91
N PHE A 123 20.14 9.98 -0.04
CA PHE A 123 20.62 10.93 0.99
C PHE A 123 21.09 10.25 2.26
N LEU A 124 20.80 8.98 2.47
CA LEU A 124 21.19 8.24 3.67
C LEU A 124 22.24 7.18 3.28
N LYS A 125 23.35 7.15 4.03
CA LYS A 125 24.48 6.26 3.75
C LYS A 125 24.29 4.82 4.22
N ASP A 126 23.26 4.57 5.03
CA ASP A 126 22.94 3.28 5.63
C ASP A 126 21.53 2.86 5.25
N GLU A 127 21.38 1.72 4.55
CA GLU A 127 20.08 1.19 4.11
C GLU A 127 19.13 0.92 5.29
N ALA A 128 19.62 0.43 6.41
CA ALA A 128 18.79 0.16 7.58
C ALA A 128 18.24 1.44 8.21
N ALA A 129 19.06 2.50 8.31
CA ALA A 129 18.64 3.82 8.79
C ALA A 129 17.63 4.48 7.83
N VAL A 130 17.76 4.23 6.52
CA VAL A 130 16.80 4.68 5.51
C VAL A 130 15.44 4.05 5.75
N ILE A 131 15.41 2.72 5.89
CA ILE A 131 14.16 1.96 6.09
C ILE A 131 13.49 2.35 7.42
N ASP A 132 14.27 2.49 8.50
CA ASP A 132 13.75 2.90 9.81
C ASP A 132 13.14 4.31 9.75
N GLY A 133 13.85 5.27 9.22
CA GLY A 133 13.36 6.65 9.07
C GLY A 133 12.08 6.72 8.21
N HIS A 134 12.04 5.96 7.13
CA HIS A 134 10.89 5.81 6.25
C HIS A 134 9.66 5.26 6.98
N ALA A 135 9.84 4.09 7.62
CA ALA A 135 8.77 3.44 8.33
C ALA A 135 8.20 4.34 9.43
N ARG A 136 9.07 5.00 10.21
CA ARG A 136 8.63 5.93 11.27
C ARG A 136 7.89 7.13 10.72
N LEU A 137 8.33 7.70 9.60
CA LEU A 137 7.66 8.83 8.98
C LEU A 137 6.28 8.44 8.42
N ASP A 138 6.19 7.31 7.72
CA ASP A 138 4.91 6.76 7.26
C ASP A 138 3.95 6.51 8.43
N LEU A 139 4.44 5.90 9.51
CA LEU A 139 3.63 5.65 10.70
C LEU A 139 3.18 6.94 11.39
N ALA A 140 4.01 7.99 11.41
CA ALA A 140 3.63 9.29 11.95
C ALA A 140 2.51 9.96 11.13
N VAL A 141 2.50 9.77 9.81
CA VAL A 141 1.39 10.21 8.95
C VAL A 141 0.18 9.30 9.13
N PHE A 142 0.39 7.98 9.11
CA PHE A 142 -0.68 7.00 9.25
C PHE A 142 -1.45 7.14 10.56
N THR A 143 -0.80 7.43 11.68
CA THR A 143 -1.48 7.64 12.96
C THR A 143 -2.46 8.81 12.92
N LYS A 144 -2.20 9.87 12.16
CA LYS A 144 -3.13 10.97 11.93
C LYS A 144 -4.33 10.55 11.09
N ILE A 145 -4.08 9.74 10.05
CA ILE A 145 -5.15 9.14 9.23
C ILE A 145 -6.02 8.20 10.08
N ALA A 146 -5.38 7.37 10.91
CA ALA A 146 -6.06 6.43 11.80
C ALA A 146 -6.96 7.16 12.81
N ALA A 147 -6.50 8.27 13.37
CA ALA A 147 -7.30 9.11 14.28
C ALA A 147 -8.54 9.71 13.57
N ALA A 148 -8.39 10.20 12.34
CA ALA A 148 -9.49 10.74 11.54
C ALA A 148 -10.57 9.70 11.25
N LEU A 149 -10.18 8.44 11.03
CA LEU A 149 -11.08 7.32 10.68
C LEU A 149 -11.46 6.41 11.85
N ASN A 150 -10.98 6.71 13.07
CA ASN A 150 -11.16 5.86 14.25
C ASN A 150 -10.63 4.43 14.06
N ILE A 151 -9.51 4.26 13.33
CA ILE A 151 -8.88 2.97 13.06
C ILE A 151 -8.18 2.47 14.32
N THR A 152 -8.47 1.24 14.70
CA THR A 152 -7.90 0.56 15.88
C THR A 152 -6.99 -0.61 15.53
N ALA A 153 -6.95 -1.03 14.25
CA ALA A 153 -6.08 -2.09 13.78
C ALA A 153 -5.57 -1.82 12.36
N ARG A 154 -4.31 -2.19 12.09
CA ARG A 154 -3.72 -2.19 10.73
C ARG A 154 -3.31 -3.61 10.37
N TYR A 155 -3.86 -4.12 9.26
CA TYR A 155 -3.55 -5.43 8.71
C TYR A 155 -2.42 -5.33 7.71
N VAL A 156 -1.48 -6.28 7.76
CA VAL A 156 -0.35 -6.39 6.83
C VAL A 156 -0.15 -7.85 6.46
N GLY A 157 0.30 -8.11 5.24
CA GLY A 157 0.72 -9.44 4.83
C GLY A 157 2.11 -9.77 5.40
N GLU A 158 2.30 -11.00 5.81
CA GLU A 158 3.63 -11.53 6.11
C GLU A 158 4.57 -11.34 4.90
N GLU A 159 5.85 -11.06 5.13
CA GLU A 159 6.84 -10.85 4.07
C GLU A 159 8.14 -11.63 4.36
N PRO A 160 8.17 -12.93 4.03
CA PRO A 160 9.34 -13.76 4.28
C PRO A 160 10.48 -13.56 3.27
N ALA A 161 10.20 -12.98 2.12
CA ALA A 161 11.16 -12.91 1.01
C ALA A 161 11.90 -11.56 0.89
N SER A 162 11.28 -10.46 1.34
CA SER A 162 11.87 -9.12 1.26
C SER A 162 12.35 -8.68 2.64
N GLN A 163 13.66 -8.54 2.80
CA GLN A 163 14.26 -8.01 4.05
C GLN A 163 13.74 -6.59 4.36
N VAL A 164 13.60 -5.75 3.34
CA VAL A 164 13.09 -4.37 3.48
C VAL A 164 11.67 -4.36 4.02
N THR A 165 10.77 -5.12 3.40
CA THR A 165 9.36 -5.18 3.81
C THR A 165 9.22 -5.91 5.16
N GLY A 166 10.04 -6.92 5.42
CA GLY A 166 10.07 -7.62 6.72
C GLY A 166 10.47 -6.68 7.86
N LEU A 167 11.52 -5.88 7.68
CA LEU A 167 11.95 -4.87 8.66
C LEU A 167 10.87 -3.79 8.84
N TYR A 168 10.23 -3.35 7.74
CA TYR A 168 9.13 -2.40 7.80
C TYR A 168 7.95 -2.93 8.62
N ASN A 169 7.55 -4.20 8.40
CA ASN A 169 6.51 -4.86 9.18
C ASN A 169 6.87 -4.95 10.66
N GLN A 170 8.14 -5.27 10.98
CA GLN A 170 8.62 -5.33 12.36
C GLN A 170 8.48 -3.95 13.03
N ILE A 171 8.98 -2.88 12.40
CA ILE A 171 8.87 -1.51 12.94
C ILE A 171 7.39 -1.11 13.12
N MET A 172 6.53 -1.48 12.18
CA MET A 172 5.08 -1.26 12.30
C MET A 172 4.50 -1.93 13.54
N CYS A 173 4.80 -3.21 13.75
CA CYS A 173 4.29 -3.97 14.89
C CYS A 173 4.87 -3.50 16.24
N GLU A 174 6.01 -2.83 16.23
CA GLU A 174 6.58 -2.21 17.43
C GLU A 174 6.01 -0.81 17.72
N GLN A 175 5.68 -0.04 16.70
CA GLN A 175 5.29 1.37 16.87
C GLN A 175 3.76 1.58 16.94
N LEU A 176 2.98 0.89 16.13
CA LEU A 176 1.52 1.07 16.08
C LEU A 176 0.84 0.84 17.44
N PRO A 177 1.21 -0.19 18.24
CA PRO A 177 0.62 -0.39 19.57
C PRO A 177 0.84 0.78 20.52
N LYS A 178 1.94 1.52 20.39
CA LYS A 178 2.23 2.72 21.19
C LYS A 178 1.24 3.86 20.90
N ALA A 179 0.64 3.84 19.71
CA ALA A 179 -0.42 4.76 19.30
C ALA A 179 -1.84 4.18 19.50
N GLY A 180 -1.99 3.04 20.18
CA GLY A 180 -3.27 2.38 20.41
C GLY A 180 -3.82 1.65 19.18
N ILE A 181 -3.00 1.33 18.19
CA ILE A 181 -3.39 0.66 16.95
C ILE A 181 -2.76 -0.74 16.95
N GLU A 182 -3.58 -1.78 16.90
CA GLU A 182 -3.11 -3.16 16.76
C GLU A 182 -2.44 -3.37 15.38
N CYS A 183 -1.28 -4.05 15.33
CA CYS A 183 -0.66 -4.49 14.09
C CYS A 183 -0.93 -5.99 13.91
N VAL A 184 -1.70 -6.34 12.88
CA VAL A 184 -2.09 -7.74 12.62
C VAL A 184 -1.36 -8.24 11.37
N VAL A 185 -0.44 -9.18 11.57
CA VAL A 185 0.27 -9.84 10.46
C VAL A 185 -0.50 -11.07 10.01
N VAL A 186 -0.90 -11.10 8.75
CA VAL A 186 -1.64 -12.21 8.15
C VAL A 186 -0.68 -13.07 7.33
N PRO A 187 -0.64 -14.39 7.55
CA PRO A 187 0.15 -15.32 6.74
C PRO A 187 -0.21 -15.22 5.26
N ARG A 188 0.79 -15.40 4.39
CA ARG A 188 0.54 -15.34 2.94
C ARG A 188 -0.32 -16.49 2.46
N LYS A 189 -1.20 -16.19 1.50
CA LYS A 189 -1.89 -17.23 0.73
C LYS A 189 -0.88 -17.92 -0.19
N GLU A 190 -0.94 -19.23 -0.24
CA GLU A 190 -0.11 -20.06 -1.11
C GLU A 190 -0.91 -20.64 -2.27
N ALA A 191 -0.22 -20.86 -3.39
CA ALA A 191 -0.65 -21.67 -4.50
C ALA A 191 0.47 -22.67 -4.82
N ASN A 192 0.16 -23.96 -4.87
CA ASN A 192 1.12 -25.05 -5.11
C ASN A 192 2.35 -25.00 -4.16
N GLY A 193 2.12 -24.67 -2.87
CA GLY A 193 3.18 -24.62 -1.85
C GLY A 193 4.13 -23.42 -1.97
N LYS A 194 3.76 -22.39 -2.74
CA LYS A 194 4.50 -21.14 -2.88
C LYS A 194 3.60 -19.95 -2.57
N ALA A 195 4.14 -18.97 -1.87
CA ALA A 195 3.42 -17.73 -1.58
C ALA A 195 3.06 -16.98 -2.87
N ILE A 196 1.80 -16.58 -3.00
CA ILE A 196 1.33 -15.77 -4.13
C ILE A 196 1.96 -14.38 -4.03
N SER A 197 2.68 -13.95 -5.08
CA SER A 197 3.31 -12.65 -5.13
C SER A 197 3.00 -11.90 -6.43
N ALA A 198 2.94 -10.58 -6.36
CA ALA A 198 2.78 -9.75 -7.54
C ALA A 198 4.00 -9.80 -8.48
N SER A 199 5.20 -10.03 -7.95
CA SER A 199 6.40 -10.24 -8.77
C SER A 199 6.30 -11.49 -9.63
N THR A 200 5.84 -12.61 -9.07
CA THR A 200 5.59 -13.84 -9.86
C THR A 200 4.53 -13.60 -10.93
N VAL A 201 3.46 -12.87 -10.61
CA VAL A 201 2.45 -12.52 -11.63
C VAL A 201 3.06 -11.71 -12.76
N ARG A 202 3.90 -10.71 -12.47
CA ARG A 202 4.56 -9.92 -13.52
C ARG A 202 5.50 -10.76 -14.38
N GLN A 203 6.23 -11.70 -13.79
CA GLN A 203 7.06 -12.66 -14.55
C GLN A 203 6.20 -13.53 -15.49
N CYS A 204 5.07 -14.06 -15.01
CA CYS A 204 4.15 -14.85 -15.83
C CYS A 204 3.50 -13.99 -16.95
N LEU A 205 3.14 -12.75 -16.67
CA LEU A 205 2.67 -11.80 -17.70
C LEU A 205 3.73 -11.51 -18.76
N GLN A 206 5.00 -11.39 -18.34
CA GLN A 206 6.12 -11.17 -19.24
C GLN A 206 6.38 -12.37 -20.14
N SER A 207 6.32 -13.59 -19.58
CA SER A 207 6.57 -14.85 -20.31
C SER A 207 5.34 -15.39 -21.07
N GLY A 208 4.14 -14.90 -20.76
CA GLY A 208 2.88 -15.40 -21.31
C GLY A 208 2.42 -16.73 -20.69
N ASP A 209 2.80 -17.02 -19.45
CA ASP A 209 2.37 -18.22 -18.70
C ASP A 209 0.97 -18.02 -18.11
N TRP A 210 -0.04 -18.20 -18.95
CA TRP A 210 -1.44 -18.01 -18.59
C TRP A 210 -1.99 -19.08 -17.63
N ASP A 211 -1.45 -20.29 -17.69
CA ASP A 211 -1.88 -21.39 -16.80
C ASP A 211 -1.53 -21.07 -15.33
N THR A 212 -0.32 -20.56 -15.11
CA THR A 212 0.08 -20.08 -13.78
C THR A 212 -0.71 -18.85 -13.37
N LEU A 213 -1.01 -17.90 -14.27
CA LEU A 213 -1.78 -16.70 -13.97
C LEU A 213 -3.20 -17.01 -13.47
N GLU A 214 -3.85 -18.05 -13.98
CA GLU A 214 -5.18 -18.51 -13.51
C GLU A 214 -5.16 -18.92 -12.02
N MET A 215 -4.05 -19.41 -11.52
CA MET A 215 -3.88 -19.80 -10.11
C MET A 215 -3.51 -18.64 -9.20
N LEU A 216 -3.04 -17.52 -9.75
CA LEU A 216 -2.50 -16.41 -8.98
C LEU A 216 -3.39 -15.17 -8.97
N LEU A 217 -4.25 -15.02 -9.98
CA LEU A 217 -5.09 -13.83 -10.16
C LEU A 217 -6.56 -14.12 -9.85
N PRO A 218 -7.27 -13.19 -9.21
CA PRO A 218 -8.72 -13.24 -9.20
C PRO A 218 -9.28 -13.07 -10.62
N LYS A 219 -10.47 -13.62 -10.85
CA LYS A 219 -11.11 -13.58 -12.17
C LYS A 219 -11.15 -12.17 -12.78
N THR A 220 -11.44 -11.16 -11.96
CA THR A 220 -11.50 -9.75 -12.39
C THR A 220 -10.16 -9.23 -12.95
N SER A 221 -9.05 -9.59 -12.31
CA SER A 221 -7.72 -9.23 -12.80
C SER A 221 -7.32 -10.06 -14.04
N LEU A 222 -7.66 -11.35 -14.05
CA LEU A 222 -7.38 -12.23 -15.19
C LEU A 222 -8.13 -11.77 -16.44
N ASP A 223 -9.44 -11.45 -16.31
CA ASP A 223 -10.27 -10.94 -17.40
C ASP A 223 -9.69 -9.63 -17.96
N TYR A 224 -9.23 -8.73 -17.08
CA TYR A 224 -8.57 -7.49 -17.51
C TYR A 224 -7.30 -7.79 -18.33
N PHE A 225 -6.39 -8.64 -17.85
CA PHE A 225 -5.14 -8.91 -18.57
C PHE A 225 -5.35 -9.69 -19.87
N ARG A 226 -6.47 -10.36 -20.05
CA ARG A 226 -6.90 -10.99 -21.32
C ARG A 226 -7.61 -10.02 -22.26
N SER A 227 -7.99 -8.85 -21.79
CA SER A 227 -8.69 -7.86 -22.60
C SER A 227 -7.74 -6.99 -23.43
N PRO A 228 -8.21 -6.39 -24.54
CA PRO A 228 -7.40 -5.42 -25.30
C PRO A 228 -6.99 -4.19 -24.51
N GLU A 229 -7.73 -3.82 -23.45
CA GLU A 229 -7.39 -2.70 -22.57
C GLU A 229 -6.03 -2.87 -21.87
N ALA A 230 -5.60 -4.11 -21.64
CA ALA A 230 -4.36 -4.42 -20.93
C ALA A 230 -3.10 -4.26 -21.80
N GLU A 231 -3.23 -4.16 -23.14
CA GLU A 231 -2.07 -4.15 -24.03
C GLU A 231 -1.02 -3.08 -23.69
N PRO A 232 -1.35 -1.83 -23.34
CA PRO A 232 -0.34 -0.86 -22.92
C PRO A 232 0.43 -1.27 -21.66
N VAL A 233 -0.24 -1.93 -20.70
CA VAL A 233 0.37 -2.42 -19.47
C VAL A 233 1.23 -3.66 -19.74
N LEU A 234 0.74 -4.58 -20.55
CA LEU A 234 1.48 -5.77 -20.97
C LEU A 234 2.75 -5.41 -21.76
N ALA A 235 2.67 -4.40 -22.62
CA ALA A 235 3.84 -3.87 -23.34
C ALA A 235 4.89 -3.28 -22.38
N ARG A 236 4.46 -2.53 -21.35
CA ARG A 236 5.37 -2.03 -20.29
C ARG A 236 6.06 -3.18 -19.54
N ILE A 237 5.31 -4.22 -19.16
CA ILE A 237 5.84 -5.39 -18.44
C ILE A 237 6.81 -6.17 -19.32
N ARG A 238 6.49 -6.42 -20.60
CA ARG A 238 7.36 -7.12 -21.55
C ARG A 238 8.67 -6.39 -21.80
N ASN A 239 8.65 -5.07 -21.85
CA ASN A 239 9.82 -4.25 -22.11
C ASN A 239 10.64 -3.91 -20.85
N ALA A 240 10.16 -4.26 -19.65
CA ALA A 240 10.89 -4.01 -18.41
C ALA A 240 12.08 -4.96 -18.30
N GLY A 241 13.29 -4.42 -18.04
CA GLY A 241 14.50 -5.22 -17.84
C GLY A 241 14.48 -6.03 -16.53
N ASN A 242 13.74 -5.57 -15.54
CA ASN A 242 13.53 -6.27 -14.27
C ASN A 242 12.08 -6.06 -13.81
N VAL A 243 11.29 -7.13 -13.72
CA VAL A 243 9.89 -7.09 -13.29
C VAL A 243 9.69 -7.48 -11.82
N VAL A 244 10.75 -7.86 -11.12
CA VAL A 244 10.68 -8.34 -9.73
C VAL A 244 10.55 -7.16 -8.74
N HIS A 245 11.29 -6.07 -8.98
CA HIS A 245 11.46 -4.96 -8.04
C HIS A 245 10.60 -3.72 -8.33
N TYR A 246 9.59 -3.83 -9.18
CA TYR A 246 8.67 -2.72 -9.48
C TYR A 246 7.37 -2.79 -8.69
#